data_107c65fe2eb3f5c2c81c806a2d471ddc
#
_entry.id   107c65fe2eb3f5c2c81c806a2d471ddc
#
_cell.length_a   1.000
_cell.length_b   1.000
_cell.length_c   1.000
_cell.angle_alpha   90.00
_cell.angle_beta   90.00
_cell.angle_gamma   90.00
#
_symmetry.space_group_name_H-M   'P 1'
#
loop_
_entity.id
_entity.type
_entity.pdbx_description
1 polymer ?
#
loop_
_entity_poly.entity_id
_entity_poly.type
_entity_poly.pdbx_seq_one_letter_code
_entity_poly.pdbx_strand_id
1 'polypeptide(L)'
;AAIKAASTDKVQVFGLPDLSGGSDGGSGGTIVKALFTAYYPANNALEGGYLDAQGNRLDPSKHTCAAPPSVPFGTKITVRDTGTSLDGTTYTVNDRGGAIQIVNGVYHFDLLMSSNAECNRWGRKNGSAIIGGSGGGSGSAVSFINTALGEVGYKESGKDINKYGQWAGHNGVAWCVYFVCWCAYKSGAPIPTSYGYVGDMTSYFKARGKYKSTGSYKPKAGDLMIQGDRHIGIVISAGASSCETVEGNCSNSVKRVTRSYAEISGFCTPWG
;
A
#
# COMPACT_ATOMS: atom_id res chain seq x y z
N ALA A 1 9.50 21.79 32.00
CA ALA A 1 10.53 22.09 31.00
C ALA A 1 9.91 22.01 29.62
N ALA A 2 9.95 23.13 28.88
CA ALA A 2 9.33 23.26 27.56
C ALA A 2 10.12 22.45 26.52
N ILE A 3 9.43 21.63 25.73
CA ILE A 3 9.99 21.00 24.54
C ILE A 3 9.69 21.90 23.33
N LYS A 4 10.77 22.41 22.73
CA LYS A 4 10.77 23.25 21.53
C LYS A 4 10.12 22.53 20.36
N ALA A 5 9.25 23.28 19.66
CA ALA A 5 8.75 22.93 18.34
C ALA A 5 9.88 22.81 17.32
N ALA A 6 9.92 21.74 16.57
CA ALA A 6 10.80 21.56 15.43
C ALA A 6 10.00 21.65 14.13
N SER A 7 10.46 22.59 13.32
CA SER A 7 10.38 22.75 11.86
C SER A 7 9.15 22.17 11.10
N THR A 8 8.39 23.09 10.54
CA THR A 8 7.38 22.85 9.52
C THR A 8 8.02 22.71 8.14
N ASP A 9 8.38 21.52 7.72
CA ASP A 9 8.61 21.24 6.31
C ASP A 9 7.27 21.05 5.61
N LYS A 10 6.98 21.96 4.68
CA LYS A 10 5.79 21.95 3.82
C LYS A 10 5.90 20.77 2.85
N VAL A 11 5.26 19.64 3.17
CA VAL A 11 4.95 18.61 2.19
C VAL A 11 3.84 19.16 1.30
N GLN A 12 4.14 19.44 0.04
CA GLN A 12 3.12 19.75 -0.97
C GLN A 12 2.20 18.54 -1.12
N VAL A 13 0.95 18.69 -0.70
CA VAL A 13 -0.11 17.72 -0.93
C VAL A 13 -0.57 17.88 -2.37
N PHE A 14 -0.04 17.06 -3.28
CA PHE A 14 -0.69 16.88 -4.57
C PHE A 14 -2.02 16.15 -4.34
N GLY A 15 -3.11 16.79 -4.80
CA GLY A 15 -4.45 16.26 -4.67
C GLY A 15 -4.53 14.84 -5.24
N LEU A 16 -4.94 13.88 -4.41
CA LEU A 16 -5.35 12.57 -4.88
C LEU A 16 -6.57 12.73 -5.77
N PRO A 17 -6.67 12.02 -6.91
CA PRO A 17 -7.91 11.99 -7.67
C PRO A 17 -9.04 11.48 -6.77
N ASP A 18 -10.20 12.14 -6.85
CA ASP A 18 -11.41 11.74 -6.16
C ASP A 18 -11.84 10.35 -6.65
N LEU A 19 -11.64 9.32 -5.83
CA LEU A 19 -12.04 7.94 -6.09
C LEU A 19 -13.46 7.62 -5.58
N SER A 20 -14.29 8.65 -5.31
CA SER A 20 -15.66 8.49 -4.76
C SER A 20 -16.71 8.00 -5.77
N GLY A 21 -16.34 7.66 -7.00
CA GLY A 21 -17.24 7.20 -8.05
C GLY A 21 -17.12 5.72 -8.39
N GLY A 22 -17.74 4.83 -7.60
CA GLY A 22 -17.83 3.42 -7.98
C GLY A 22 -18.18 2.51 -6.79
N SER A 23 -19.46 2.36 -6.52
CA SER A 23 -20.00 1.29 -5.69
C SER A 23 -19.95 -0.04 -6.46
N ASP A 24 -18.83 -0.76 -6.37
CA ASP A 24 -18.77 -2.17 -6.72
C ASP A 24 -18.02 -2.92 -5.63
N GLY A 25 -18.67 -3.96 -5.09
CA GLY A 25 -18.27 -4.73 -3.92
C GLY A 25 -16.96 -5.52 -4.06
N GLY A 26 -15.85 -4.80 -4.09
CA GLY A 26 -14.50 -5.37 -3.97
C GLY A 26 -13.90 -4.93 -2.64
N SER A 27 -13.35 -5.84 -1.85
CA SER A 27 -12.81 -5.64 -0.50
C SER A 27 -11.52 -4.80 -0.46
N GLY A 28 -11.56 -3.61 -1.04
CA GLY A 28 -10.49 -2.62 -1.00
C GLY A 28 -10.66 -1.70 0.21
N GLY A 29 -9.73 -1.76 1.19
CA GLY A 29 -9.76 -0.86 2.34
C GLY A 29 -9.37 0.57 1.98
N THR A 30 -9.78 1.53 2.80
CA THR A 30 -9.40 2.94 2.68
C THR A 30 -8.01 3.17 3.29
N ILE A 31 -7.09 3.80 2.54
CA ILE A 31 -5.78 4.18 3.06
C ILE A 31 -5.87 5.55 3.73
N VAL A 32 -5.38 5.62 4.95
CA VAL A 32 -5.35 6.84 5.75
C VAL A 32 -3.94 7.10 6.30
N LYS A 33 -3.59 8.36 6.54
CA LYS A 33 -2.41 8.70 7.34
C LYS A 33 -2.64 8.21 8.76
N ALA A 34 -1.64 7.56 9.33
CA ALA A 34 -1.76 6.95 10.65
C ALA A 34 -0.61 7.30 11.57
N LEU A 35 -0.95 7.40 12.84
CA LEU A 35 -0.05 7.37 13.96
C LEU A 35 -0.31 6.06 14.69
N PHE A 36 0.75 5.32 14.97
CA PHE A 36 0.70 4.08 15.74
C PHE A 36 1.44 4.25 17.06
N THR A 37 0.76 3.91 18.14
CA THR A 37 1.32 3.68 19.48
C THR A 37 1.12 2.23 19.87
N ALA A 38 1.47 1.85 21.08
CA ALA A 38 1.24 0.51 21.59
C ALA A 38 0.90 0.52 23.06
N TYR A 39 0.05 -0.42 23.47
CA TYR A 39 -0.36 -0.67 24.85
C TYR A 39 -0.26 -2.17 25.16
N TYR A 40 -0.31 -2.53 26.43
CA TYR A 40 -0.25 -3.92 26.89
C TYR A 40 -1.24 -4.15 28.05
N PRO A 41 -1.64 -5.41 28.31
CA PRO A 41 -2.59 -5.71 29.39
C PRO A 41 -1.96 -5.42 30.76
N ALA A 42 -2.36 -4.33 31.41
CA ALA A 42 -1.90 -3.97 32.74
C ALA A 42 -2.93 -3.14 33.50
N ASN A 43 -3.06 -3.40 34.80
CA ASN A 43 -3.98 -2.65 35.67
C ASN A 43 -3.32 -1.40 36.23
N ASN A 44 -3.20 -0.39 35.37
CA ASN A 44 -2.69 0.94 35.76
C ASN A 44 -3.45 2.04 35.01
N ALA A 45 -3.25 3.29 35.41
CA ALA A 45 -3.98 4.44 34.86
C ALA A 45 -3.70 4.73 33.36
N LEU A 46 -2.60 4.20 32.80
CA LEU A 46 -2.23 4.43 31.41
C LEU A 46 -2.82 3.35 30.49
N GLU A 47 -2.80 2.09 30.93
CA GLU A 47 -3.13 0.93 30.08
C GLU A 47 -4.62 0.51 30.16
N GLY A 48 -5.34 0.96 31.17
CA GLY A 48 -6.80 0.76 31.29
C GLY A 48 -7.25 -0.61 31.77
N GLY A 49 -6.37 -1.59 31.97
CA GLY A 49 -6.71 -2.90 32.53
C GLY A 49 -6.42 -4.10 31.64
N TYR A 50 -7.20 -5.17 31.83
CA TYR A 50 -7.05 -6.45 31.14
C TYR A 50 -8.20 -6.77 30.17
N LEU A 51 -9.16 -5.85 30.03
CA LEU A 51 -10.33 -6.05 29.16
C LEU A 51 -10.33 -4.98 28.06
N ASP A 52 -10.79 -5.38 26.87
CA ASP A 52 -11.07 -4.45 25.78
C ASP A 52 -12.36 -3.66 26.03
N ALA A 53 -12.66 -2.68 25.20
CA ALA A 53 -13.87 -1.85 25.30
C ALA A 53 -15.19 -2.64 25.10
N GLN A 54 -15.13 -3.91 24.73
CA GLN A 54 -16.27 -4.82 24.58
C GLN A 54 -16.39 -5.79 25.77
N GLY A 55 -15.51 -5.69 26.78
CA GLY A 55 -15.48 -6.53 27.97
C GLY A 55 -14.78 -7.88 27.79
N ASN A 56 -14.10 -8.10 26.67
CA ASN A 56 -13.34 -9.33 26.45
C ASN A 56 -11.92 -9.18 27.00
N ARG A 57 -11.32 -10.30 27.43
CA ARG A 57 -9.93 -10.30 27.89
C ARG A 57 -8.98 -9.98 26.74
N LEU A 58 -8.07 -9.04 26.96
CA LEU A 58 -7.01 -8.69 26.03
C LEU A 58 -6.09 -9.90 25.79
N ASP A 59 -5.84 -10.19 24.51
CA ASP A 59 -4.99 -11.30 24.05
C ASP A 59 -4.04 -10.81 22.96
N PRO A 60 -2.78 -10.51 23.28
CA PRO A 60 -1.82 -9.99 22.32
C PRO A 60 -1.57 -10.88 21.11
N SER A 61 -1.81 -12.19 21.24
CA SER A 61 -1.64 -13.15 20.12
C SER A 61 -2.65 -12.94 18.98
N LYS A 62 -3.75 -12.24 19.24
CA LYS A 62 -4.83 -12.01 18.26
C LYS A 62 -4.64 -10.79 17.38
N HIS A 63 -3.54 -10.05 17.54
CA HIS A 63 -3.30 -8.79 16.82
C HIS A 63 -4.55 -7.89 16.81
N THR A 64 -4.87 -7.33 17.97
CA THR A 64 -5.97 -6.40 18.14
C THR A 64 -5.46 -4.99 18.45
N CYS A 65 -6.31 -3.98 18.26
CA CYS A 65 -5.92 -2.59 18.51
C CYS A 65 -7.09 -1.73 18.97
N ALA A 66 -6.77 -0.64 19.67
CA ALA A 66 -7.69 0.46 19.85
C ALA A 66 -7.68 1.39 18.62
N ALA A 67 -8.84 1.94 18.28
CA ALA A 67 -9.04 2.82 17.13
C ALA A 67 -9.97 3.98 17.48
N PRO A 68 -9.96 5.08 16.67
CA PRO A 68 -10.93 6.18 16.81
C PRO A 68 -12.38 5.69 16.77
N PRO A 69 -13.32 6.37 17.46
CA PRO A 69 -14.72 5.95 17.51
C PRO A 69 -15.39 5.79 16.13
N SER A 70 -14.97 6.54 15.12
CA SER A 70 -15.47 6.45 13.75
C SER A 70 -15.05 5.16 13.00
N VAL A 71 -14.08 4.40 13.52
CA VAL A 71 -13.68 3.11 12.97
C VAL A 71 -14.41 2.01 13.76
N PRO A 72 -15.38 1.28 13.16
CA PRO A 72 -16.19 0.29 13.88
C PRO A 72 -15.38 -0.84 14.51
N PHE A 73 -15.89 -1.45 15.58
CA PHE A 73 -15.34 -2.70 16.11
C PHE A 73 -15.40 -3.80 15.04
N GLY A 74 -14.43 -4.70 15.05
CA GLY A 74 -14.29 -5.78 14.06
C GLY A 74 -13.62 -5.33 12.75
N THR A 75 -13.47 -4.02 12.52
CA THR A 75 -12.76 -3.51 11.35
C THR A 75 -11.32 -4.01 11.36
N LYS A 76 -10.86 -4.45 10.19
CA LYS A 76 -9.45 -4.81 9.97
C LYS A 76 -8.66 -3.57 9.59
N ILE A 77 -7.51 -3.38 10.21
CA ILE A 77 -6.53 -2.37 9.81
C ILE A 77 -5.19 -3.03 9.53
N THR A 78 -4.54 -2.65 8.43
CA THR A 78 -3.20 -3.14 8.10
C THR A 78 -2.20 -2.01 8.31
N VAL A 79 -1.18 -2.25 9.12
CA VAL A 79 -0.07 -1.31 9.41
C VAL A 79 0.80 -1.16 8.18
N ARG A 80 1.18 0.06 7.83
CA ARG A 80 2.01 0.38 6.65
C ARG A 80 2.94 1.55 6.90
N ASP A 81 4.04 1.56 6.16
CA ASP A 81 4.95 2.70 6.01
C ASP A 81 5.57 3.17 7.34
N THR A 82 5.65 2.29 8.34
CA THR A 82 6.29 2.57 9.63
C THR A 82 7.80 2.31 9.60
N GLY A 83 8.30 1.61 8.57
CA GLY A 83 9.68 1.16 8.46
C GLY A 83 10.05 0.04 9.42
N THR A 84 9.07 -0.70 9.92
CA THR A 84 9.27 -1.79 10.90
C THR A 84 8.82 -3.14 10.36
N SER A 85 9.11 -4.22 11.10
CA SER A 85 8.64 -5.57 10.78
C SER A 85 7.13 -5.76 10.89
N LEU A 86 6.39 -4.81 11.47
CA LEU A 86 4.93 -4.83 11.55
C LEU A 86 4.24 -4.29 10.28
N ASP A 87 4.99 -3.72 9.35
CA ASP A 87 4.42 -3.33 8.06
C ASP A 87 3.86 -4.55 7.33
N GLY A 88 2.58 -4.46 6.94
CA GLY A 88 1.82 -5.57 6.38
C GLY A 88 1.02 -6.38 7.41
N THR A 89 1.27 -6.20 8.71
CA THR A 89 0.51 -6.90 9.76
C THR A 89 -0.89 -6.29 9.88
N THR A 90 -1.89 -7.17 10.00
CA THR A 90 -3.29 -6.78 10.15
C THR A 90 -3.75 -6.95 11.59
N TYR A 91 -4.36 -5.90 12.12
CA TYR A 91 -4.97 -5.84 13.44
C TYR A 91 -6.49 -5.76 13.33
N THR A 92 -7.19 -6.29 14.32
CA THR A 92 -8.66 -6.15 14.43
C THR A 92 -8.98 -5.08 15.47
N VAL A 93 -9.82 -4.13 15.10
CA VAL A 93 -10.31 -3.12 16.04
C VAL A 93 -11.25 -3.77 17.04
N ASN A 94 -10.88 -3.78 18.32
CA ASN A 94 -11.71 -4.28 19.44
C ASN A 94 -11.69 -3.37 20.66
N ASP A 95 -10.89 -2.31 20.62
CA ASP A 95 -10.68 -1.47 21.79
C ASP A 95 -10.83 0.03 21.50
N ARG A 96 -10.89 0.84 22.56
CA ARG A 96 -10.99 2.29 22.52
C ARG A 96 -10.10 2.89 23.59
N GLY A 97 -9.53 4.05 23.29
CA GLY A 97 -8.79 4.85 24.25
C GLY A 97 -9.18 6.32 24.16
N GLY A 98 -9.21 7.05 25.26
CA GLY A 98 -9.60 8.46 25.28
C GLY A 98 -8.71 9.35 24.40
N ALA A 99 -7.42 9.00 24.26
CA ALA A 99 -6.46 9.68 23.41
C ALA A 99 -6.46 9.18 21.95
N ILE A 100 -7.19 8.10 21.63
CA ILE A 100 -7.21 7.45 20.32
C ILE A 100 -8.25 8.13 19.43
N GLN A 101 -7.82 9.18 18.74
CA GLN A 101 -8.67 10.10 17.98
C GLN A 101 -8.12 10.32 16.57
N ILE A 102 -8.89 11.01 15.72
CA ILE A 102 -8.42 11.55 14.45
C ILE A 102 -8.07 13.03 14.66
N VAL A 103 -6.82 13.38 14.42
CA VAL A 103 -6.34 14.76 14.56
C VAL A 103 -5.72 15.20 13.23
N ASN A 104 -6.23 16.28 12.66
CA ASN A 104 -5.76 16.82 11.37
C ASN A 104 -5.71 15.77 10.23
N GLY A 105 -6.70 14.86 10.19
CA GLY A 105 -6.77 13.78 9.19
C GLY A 105 -5.81 12.61 9.43
N VAL A 106 -5.09 12.60 10.56
CA VAL A 106 -4.22 11.48 10.97
C VAL A 106 -5.00 10.60 11.96
N TYR A 107 -5.16 9.34 11.61
CA TYR A 107 -5.82 8.32 12.44
C TYR A 107 -4.84 7.78 13.48
N HIS A 108 -5.21 7.82 14.76
CA HIS A 108 -4.40 7.22 15.82
C HIS A 108 -4.88 5.79 16.09
N PHE A 109 -3.99 4.82 15.94
CA PHE A 109 -4.20 3.42 16.30
C PHE A 109 -3.24 3.02 17.40
N ASP A 110 -3.74 2.28 18.40
CA ASP A 110 -2.93 1.80 19.51
C ASP A 110 -2.89 0.27 19.46
N LEU A 111 -1.71 -0.29 19.21
CA LEU A 111 -1.53 -1.71 18.93
C LEU A 111 -1.34 -2.49 20.22
N LEU A 112 -2.13 -3.57 20.41
CA LEU A 112 -1.97 -4.45 21.57
C LEU A 112 -0.68 -5.26 21.44
N MET A 113 0.19 -5.14 22.44
CA MET A 113 1.45 -5.86 22.56
C MET A 113 1.48 -6.70 23.85
N SER A 114 2.49 -7.60 23.93
CA SER A 114 2.56 -8.57 25.04
C SER A 114 3.11 -7.95 26.31
N SER A 115 3.87 -6.86 26.23
CA SER A 115 4.58 -6.32 27.39
C SER A 115 4.96 -4.84 27.25
N ASN A 116 5.22 -4.20 28.39
CA ASN A 116 5.76 -2.85 28.45
C ASN A 116 7.08 -2.73 27.65
N ALA A 117 7.93 -3.73 27.71
CA ALA A 117 9.22 -3.71 26.98
C ALA A 117 9.00 -3.67 25.44
N GLU A 118 7.98 -4.34 24.94
CA GLU A 118 7.60 -4.26 23.52
C GLU A 118 7.02 -2.89 23.16
N CYS A 119 6.12 -2.37 23.99
CA CYS A 119 5.57 -1.03 23.81
C CYS A 119 6.67 0.04 23.78
N ASN A 120 7.63 -0.04 24.68
CA ASN A 120 8.75 0.90 24.74
C ASN A 120 9.68 0.79 23.51
N ARG A 121 9.92 -0.42 23.01
CA ARG A 121 10.69 -0.63 21.77
C ARG A 121 9.94 -0.11 20.55
N TRP A 122 8.65 -0.32 20.51
CA TRP A 122 7.79 0.20 19.45
C TRP A 122 7.78 1.72 19.46
N GLY A 123 7.49 2.30 20.60
CA GLY A 123 7.38 3.74 20.79
C GLY A 123 6.21 4.32 19.97
N ARG A 124 6.49 5.37 19.23
CA ARG A 124 5.54 6.12 18.42
C ARG A 124 5.97 6.13 16.96
N LYS A 125 5.13 5.65 16.04
CA LYS A 125 5.45 5.55 14.61
C LYS A 125 4.40 6.28 13.77
N ASN A 126 4.89 7.12 12.85
CA ASN A 126 4.08 7.64 11.77
C ASN A 126 4.10 6.66 10.60
N GLY A 127 2.99 6.57 9.89
CA GLY A 127 2.85 5.68 8.74
C GLY A 127 1.52 5.87 8.05
N SER A 128 1.02 4.81 7.44
CA SER A 128 -0.32 4.72 6.90
C SER A 128 -1.04 3.46 7.40
N ALA A 129 -2.37 3.47 7.37
CA ALA A 129 -3.20 2.32 7.67
C ALA A 129 -4.17 2.03 6.53
N ILE A 130 -4.38 0.74 6.22
CA ILE A 130 -5.49 0.32 5.36
C ILE A 130 -6.64 -0.06 6.28
N ILE A 131 -7.77 0.65 6.20
CA ILE A 131 -8.97 0.41 6.99
C ILE A 131 -9.98 -0.38 6.17
N GLY A 132 -10.46 -1.54 6.69
CA GLY A 132 -11.55 -2.30 6.09
C GLY A 132 -11.13 -3.32 5.04
N GLY A 133 -9.83 -3.52 4.78
CA GLY A 133 -9.32 -4.61 3.96
C GLY A 133 -9.31 -5.93 4.71
N SER A 134 -9.81 -7.02 4.12
CA SER A 134 -9.68 -8.36 4.72
C SER A 134 -8.20 -8.72 4.85
N GLY A 135 -7.73 -8.88 6.08
CA GLY A 135 -6.38 -9.38 6.37
C GLY A 135 -6.26 -10.84 6.01
N GLY A 136 -5.73 -11.09 4.89
CA GLY A 136 -5.26 -12.38 4.40
C GLY A 136 -4.56 -12.09 3.08
N GLY A 137 -3.28 -12.36 2.96
CA GLY A 137 -2.33 -12.22 1.85
C GLY A 137 -2.74 -11.88 0.41
N SER A 138 -3.80 -11.14 0.20
CA SER A 138 -4.25 -10.62 -1.10
C SER A 138 -4.13 -9.11 -1.06
N GLY A 139 -3.06 -8.57 -1.62
CA GLY A 139 -2.91 -7.14 -1.84
C GLY A 139 -4.10 -6.60 -2.64
N SER A 140 -4.55 -5.38 -2.37
CA SER A 140 -5.58 -4.72 -3.16
C SER A 140 -4.95 -3.94 -4.31
N ALA A 141 -5.72 -3.72 -5.39
CA ALA A 141 -5.32 -2.85 -6.48
C ALA A 141 -4.95 -1.44 -5.97
N VAL A 142 -5.69 -0.94 -4.99
CA VAL A 142 -5.41 0.37 -4.34
C VAL A 142 -4.07 0.38 -3.64
N SER A 143 -3.74 -0.66 -2.84
CA SER A 143 -2.43 -0.78 -2.20
C SER A 143 -1.29 -0.83 -3.21
N PHE A 144 -1.48 -1.59 -4.28
CA PHE A 144 -0.50 -1.71 -5.36
C PHE A 144 -0.26 -0.37 -6.06
N ILE A 145 -1.31 0.34 -6.43
CA ILE A 145 -1.25 1.67 -7.06
C ILE A 145 -0.55 2.68 -6.13
N ASN A 146 -0.93 2.71 -4.85
CA ASN A 146 -0.35 3.67 -3.91
C ASN A 146 1.13 3.39 -3.64
N THR A 147 1.54 2.12 -3.62
CA THR A 147 2.96 1.75 -3.56
C THR A 147 3.70 2.33 -4.78
N ALA A 148 3.13 2.21 -5.98
CA ALA A 148 3.74 2.76 -7.18
C ALA A 148 3.76 4.29 -7.20
N LEU A 149 2.67 4.94 -6.78
CA LEU A 149 2.57 6.41 -6.69
C LEU A 149 3.57 7.01 -5.69
N GLY A 150 3.84 6.32 -4.58
CA GLY A 150 4.86 6.72 -3.60
C GLY A 150 6.28 6.76 -4.15
N GLU A 151 6.52 6.09 -5.27
CA GLU A 151 7.82 6.03 -5.93
C GLU A 151 8.02 7.09 -7.05
N VAL A 152 6.97 7.82 -7.40
CA VAL A 152 7.04 8.84 -8.47
C VAL A 152 8.09 9.90 -8.13
N GLY A 153 8.96 10.15 -9.08
CA GLY A 153 10.11 11.06 -8.92
C GLY A 153 11.43 10.34 -8.59
N TYR A 154 11.39 9.05 -8.25
CA TYR A 154 12.63 8.27 -8.12
C TYR A 154 13.40 8.28 -9.44
N LYS A 155 14.73 8.44 -9.36
CA LYS A 155 15.66 8.38 -10.50
C LYS A 155 16.75 7.36 -10.22
N GLU A 156 17.18 6.64 -11.24
CA GLU A 156 18.34 5.77 -11.13
C GLU A 156 19.61 6.60 -10.85
N SER A 157 20.58 5.99 -10.18
CA SER A 157 21.85 6.66 -9.79
C SER A 157 22.96 6.54 -10.87
N GLY A 158 22.75 5.72 -11.90
CA GLY A 158 23.65 5.49 -13.02
C GLY A 158 22.92 4.63 -14.04
N LYS A 159 23.54 4.29 -15.17
CA LYS A 159 22.89 3.51 -16.22
C LYS A 159 22.30 2.21 -15.66
N ASP A 160 20.98 2.20 -15.55
CA ASP A 160 20.19 1.09 -15.01
C ASP A 160 20.55 0.65 -13.56
N ILE A 161 21.25 1.52 -12.79
CA ILE A 161 21.56 1.27 -11.38
C ILE A 161 20.45 1.84 -10.51
N ASN A 162 19.63 0.99 -9.93
CA ASN A 162 18.43 1.39 -9.22
C ASN A 162 18.05 0.39 -8.11
N LYS A 163 17.25 0.85 -7.14
CA LYS A 163 16.85 0.03 -5.98
C LYS A 163 15.98 -1.18 -6.33
N TYR A 164 15.23 -1.14 -7.43
CA TYR A 164 14.34 -2.24 -7.84
C TYR A 164 15.14 -3.38 -8.45
N GLY A 165 16.09 -3.06 -9.33
CA GLY A 165 17.06 -4.02 -9.86
C GLY A 165 17.97 -4.57 -8.75
N GLN A 166 18.44 -3.73 -7.84
CA GLN A 166 19.21 -4.17 -6.67
C GLN A 166 18.41 -5.14 -5.79
N TRP A 167 17.15 -4.84 -5.49
CA TRP A 167 16.26 -5.73 -4.74
C TRP A 167 16.08 -7.08 -5.42
N ALA A 168 15.97 -7.10 -6.75
CA ALA A 168 15.80 -8.32 -7.55
C ALA A 168 17.13 -9.07 -7.79
N GLY A 169 18.27 -8.50 -7.40
CA GLY A 169 19.59 -9.05 -7.71
C GLY A 169 20.07 -8.84 -9.17
N HIS A 170 19.44 -7.91 -9.90
CA HIS A 170 19.67 -7.67 -11.33
C HIS A 170 19.82 -6.16 -11.63
N ASN A 171 20.90 -5.55 -11.16
CA ASN A 171 21.25 -4.18 -11.53
C ASN A 171 21.93 -4.11 -12.93
N GLY A 172 21.88 -2.95 -13.56
CA GLY A 172 22.53 -2.69 -14.86
C GLY A 172 21.71 -3.17 -16.06
N VAL A 173 20.42 -3.46 -15.87
CA VAL A 173 19.49 -3.87 -16.92
C VAL A 173 18.18 -3.08 -16.83
N ALA A 174 17.39 -3.10 -17.91
CA ALA A 174 16.09 -2.43 -17.94
C ALA A 174 15.20 -2.88 -16.76
N TRP A 175 14.61 -1.94 -16.04
CA TRP A 175 14.00 -2.20 -14.74
C TRP A 175 12.49 -1.90 -14.63
N CYS A 176 11.80 -1.72 -15.75
CA CYS A 176 10.35 -1.50 -15.74
C CYS A 176 9.58 -2.68 -15.12
N VAL A 177 9.98 -3.93 -15.42
CA VAL A 177 9.36 -5.13 -14.81
C VAL A 177 9.76 -5.26 -13.34
N TYR A 178 11.02 -5.02 -12.99
CA TYR A 178 11.48 -5.07 -11.58
C TYR A 178 10.76 -4.04 -10.71
N PHE A 179 10.44 -2.86 -11.25
CA PHE A 179 9.60 -1.88 -10.57
C PHE A 179 8.20 -2.43 -10.27
N VAL A 180 7.54 -3.03 -11.27
CA VAL A 180 6.22 -3.66 -11.08
C VAL A 180 6.28 -4.79 -10.07
N CYS A 181 7.29 -5.67 -10.16
CA CYS A 181 7.51 -6.76 -9.22
C CYS A 181 7.76 -6.26 -7.79
N TRP A 182 8.57 -5.21 -7.63
CA TRP A 182 8.82 -4.60 -6.34
C TRP A 182 7.55 -4.00 -5.72
N CYS A 183 6.76 -3.28 -6.51
CA CYS A 183 5.47 -2.76 -6.08
C CYS A 183 4.51 -3.90 -5.67
N ALA A 184 4.49 -4.99 -6.44
CA ALA A 184 3.70 -6.17 -6.13
C ALA A 184 4.13 -6.83 -4.81
N TYR A 185 5.44 -7.03 -4.63
CA TYR A 185 6.01 -7.56 -3.39
C TYR A 185 5.63 -6.71 -2.18
N LYS A 186 5.80 -5.39 -2.29
CA LYS A 186 5.51 -4.44 -1.20
C LYS A 186 4.02 -4.36 -0.84
N SER A 187 3.14 -4.52 -1.83
CA SER A 187 1.69 -4.41 -1.65
C SER A 187 0.97 -5.73 -1.44
N GLY A 188 1.65 -6.87 -1.64
CA GLY A 188 1.03 -8.20 -1.66
C GLY A 188 0.10 -8.42 -2.87
N ALA A 189 0.31 -7.69 -3.99
CA ALA A 189 -0.47 -7.85 -5.22
C ALA A 189 -0.29 -9.26 -5.82
N PRO A 190 -1.32 -9.86 -6.45
CA PRO A 190 -1.25 -11.20 -7.04
C PRO A 190 -0.52 -11.18 -8.40
N ILE A 191 0.68 -10.64 -8.41
CA ILE A 191 1.58 -10.50 -9.55
C ILE A 191 2.87 -11.25 -9.21
N PRO A 192 3.38 -12.10 -10.10
CA PRO A 192 4.63 -12.81 -9.85
C PRO A 192 5.81 -11.82 -9.77
N THR A 193 6.72 -12.08 -8.85
CA THR A 193 7.84 -11.17 -8.54
C THR A 193 9.20 -11.68 -9.03
N SER A 194 9.22 -12.82 -9.73
CA SER A 194 10.44 -13.48 -10.22
C SER A 194 10.78 -13.17 -11.68
N TYR A 195 10.01 -12.33 -12.36
CA TYR A 195 10.23 -11.97 -13.75
C TYR A 195 11.02 -10.65 -13.87
N GLY A 196 11.85 -10.57 -14.90
CA GLY A 196 12.60 -9.36 -15.27
C GLY A 196 12.34 -8.89 -16.70
N TYR A 197 11.55 -9.65 -17.48
CA TYR A 197 11.27 -9.38 -18.89
C TYR A 197 9.78 -9.25 -19.15
N VAL A 198 9.37 -8.27 -19.99
CA VAL A 198 7.96 -7.97 -20.27
C VAL A 198 7.23 -9.13 -20.93
N GLY A 199 7.91 -9.80 -21.87
CA GLY A 199 7.35 -10.97 -22.57
C GLY A 199 7.03 -12.12 -21.63
N ASP A 200 7.87 -12.39 -20.64
CA ASP A 200 7.65 -13.45 -19.64
C ASP A 200 6.46 -13.12 -18.73
N MET A 201 6.40 -11.88 -18.24
CA MET A 201 5.26 -11.40 -17.47
C MET A 201 3.96 -11.50 -18.26
N THR A 202 3.97 -11.07 -19.53
CA THR A 202 2.81 -11.15 -20.41
C THR A 202 2.38 -12.59 -20.66
N SER A 203 3.35 -13.50 -20.90
CA SER A 203 3.09 -14.93 -21.11
C SER A 203 2.47 -15.60 -19.88
N TYR A 204 2.93 -15.23 -18.68
CA TYR A 204 2.35 -15.69 -17.42
C TYR A 204 0.84 -15.37 -17.34
N PHE A 205 0.45 -14.13 -17.68
CA PHE A 205 -0.95 -13.71 -17.66
C PHE A 205 -1.77 -14.29 -18.82
N LYS A 206 -1.19 -14.43 -20.01
CA LYS A 206 -1.82 -15.12 -21.17
C LYS A 206 -2.17 -16.55 -20.83
N ALA A 207 -1.26 -17.31 -20.26
CA ALA A 207 -1.48 -18.70 -19.85
C ALA A 207 -2.62 -18.89 -18.82
N ARG A 208 -3.03 -17.80 -18.15
CA ARG A 208 -4.11 -17.78 -17.16
C ARG A 208 -5.38 -17.11 -17.63
N GLY A 209 -5.48 -16.76 -18.93
CA GLY A 209 -6.64 -16.05 -19.49
C GLY A 209 -6.80 -14.60 -18.99
N LYS A 210 -5.76 -14.09 -18.30
CA LYS A 210 -5.71 -12.76 -17.67
C LYS A 210 -4.96 -11.72 -18.50
N TYR A 211 -4.88 -11.88 -19.80
CA TYR A 211 -4.40 -10.87 -20.74
C TYR A 211 -5.54 -10.47 -21.67
N LYS A 212 -5.73 -9.17 -21.86
CA LYS A 212 -6.77 -8.58 -22.72
C LYS A 212 -6.12 -7.67 -23.75
N SER A 213 -6.42 -7.86 -25.03
CA SER A 213 -5.94 -6.99 -26.11
C SER A 213 -6.60 -5.61 -26.03
N THR A 214 -5.84 -4.58 -26.41
CA THR A 214 -6.37 -3.22 -26.56
C THR A 214 -7.49 -3.22 -27.60
N GLY A 215 -8.57 -2.44 -27.34
CA GLY A 215 -9.76 -2.39 -28.20
C GLY A 215 -10.87 -3.38 -27.80
N SER A 216 -10.54 -4.49 -27.15
CA SER A 216 -11.53 -5.44 -26.63
C SER A 216 -11.78 -5.31 -25.12
N TYR A 217 -11.02 -4.45 -24.44
CA TYR A 217 -11.05 -4.30 -23.00
C TYR A 217 -10.78 -2.85 -22.57
N LYS A 218 -11.59 -2.35 -21.64
CA LYS A 218 -11.34 -1.09 -20.96
C LYS A 218 -10.57 -1.38 -19.66
N PRO A 219 -9.32 -0.90 -19.52
CA PRO A 219 -8.49 -1.23 -18.36
C PRO A 219 -9.09 -0.67 -17.06
N LYS A 220 -8.79 -1.34 -15.97
CA LYS A 220 -9.13 -0.92 -14.61
C LYS A 220 -7.88 -0.49 -13.87
N ALA A 221 -8.07 0.32 -12.84
CA ALA A 221 -7.00 0.69 -11.92
C ALA A 221 -6.38 -0.57 -11.29
N GLY A 222 -5.05 -0.69 -11.34
CA GLY A 222 -4.30 -1.86 -10.90
C GLY A 222 -3.95 -2.86 -12.01
N ASP A 223 -4.52 -2.73 -13.22
CA ASP A 223 -4.09 -3.52 -14.36
C ASP A 223 -2.66 -3.13 -14.77
N LEU A 224 -1.98 -4.03 -15.48
CA LEU A 224 -0.67 -3.76 -16.05
C LEU A 224 -0.81 -3.42 -17.54
N MET A 225 -0.40 -2.22 -17.92
CA MET A 225 -0.30 -1.77 -19.29
C MET A 225 0.91 -2.41 -19.97
N ILE A 226 0.75 -2.94 -21.17
CA ILE A 226 1.77 -3.63 -21.95
C ILE A 226 1.99 -2.93 -23.29
N GLN A 227 3.23 -2.54 -23.59
CA GLN A 227 3.66 -2.01 -24.89
C GLN A 227 4.56 -3.02 -25.62
N GLY A 228 3.98 -4.04 -26.22
CA GLY A 228 4.72 -5.15 -26.81
C GLY A 228 5.62 -5.83 -25.77
N ASP A 229 6.85 -6.14 -26.16
CA ASP A 229 7.86 -6.72 -25.27
C ASP A 229 8.81 -5.65 -24.68
N ARG A 230 8.49 -4.35 -24.91
CA ARG A 230 9.41 -3.25 -24.59
C ARG A 230 9.17 -2.62 -23.25
N HIS A 231 7.89 -2.49 -22.85
CA HIS A 231 7.58 -1.71 -21.66
C HIS A 231 6.30 -2.17 -20.95
N ILE A 232 6.26 -1.94 -19.64
CA ILE A 232 5.15 -2.26 -18.75
C ILE A 232 4.93 -1.12 -17.75
N GLY A 233 3.69 -0.84 -17.42
CA GLY A 233 3.31 0.16 -16.42
C GLY A 233 2.09 -0.28 -15.62
N ILE A 234 1.83 0.40 -14.52
CA ILE A 234 0.69 0.15 -13.62
C ILE A 234 -0.39 1.17 -13.95
N VAL A 235 -1.58 0.72 -14.37
CA VAL A 235 -2.72 1.60 -14.67
C VAL A 235 -3.26 2.20 -13.38
N ILE A 236 -3.43 3.53 -13.35
CA ILE A 236 -4.04 4.24 -12.21
C ILE A 236 -5.42 4.78 -12.55
N SER A 237 -5.68 5.11 -13.82
CA SER A 237 -7.00 5.51 -14.29
C SER A 237 -7.17 5.23 -15.78
N ALA A 238 -8.42 5.11 -16.26
CA ALA A 238 -8.74 4.84 -17.65
C ALA A 238 -9.77 5.84 -18.20
N GLY A 239 -9.36 6.56 -19.25
CA GLY A 239 -10.21 7.46 -20.04
C GLY A 239 -10.87 6.75 -21.23
N ALA A 240 -11.39 7.54 -22.16
CA ALA A 240 -12.02 7.04 -23.39
C ALA A 240 -11.00 6.53 -24.43
N SER A 241 -9.87 7.24 -24.61
CA SER A 241 -8.85 6.96 -25.62
C SER A 241 -7.44 6.71 -25.06
N SER A 242 -7.28 6.83 -23.74
CA SER A 242 -5.99 6.74 -23.05
C SER A 242 -6.18 6.23 -21.62
N CYS A 243 -5.09 5.78 -21.02
CA CYS A 243 -5.02 5.55 -19.58
C CYS A 243 -3.84 6.31 -18.96
N GLU A 244 -3.94 6.59 -17.67
CA GLU A 244 -2.85 7.09 -16.88
C GLU A 244 -2.16 5.93 -16.17
N THR A 245 -0.82 5.93 -16.18
CA THR A 245 0.00 4.87 -15.62
C THR A 245 1.07 5.41 -14.68
N VAL A 246 1.59 4.57 -13.80
CA VAL A 246 2.89 4.77 -13.13
C VAL A 246 3.86 3.75 -13.70
N GLU A 247 5.00 4.24 -14.18
CA GLU A 247 5.97 3.46 -14.92
C GLU A 247 7.38 3.60 -14.32
N GLY A 248 8.04 2.49 -14.08
CA GLY A 248 9.47 2.43 -13.80
C GLY A 248 10.27 2.43 -15.09
N ASN A 249 11.50 2.91 -15.03
CA ASN A 249 12.40 3.04 -16.19
C ASN A 249 11.81 3.89 -17.34
N CYS A 250 10.95 4.81 -17.03
CA CYS A 250 10.45 5.78 -17.98
C CYS A 250 11.41 6.99 -18.04
N SER A 251 12.32 7.03 -19.03
CA SER A 251 13.45 7.95 -19.07
C SER A 251 14.25 7.91 -17.75
N ASN A 252 14.68 6.73 -17.36
CA ASN A 252 15.53 6.46 -16.19
C ASN A 252 14.91 6.89 -14.84
N SER A 253 13.58 6.91 -14.76
CA SER A 253 12.84 7.41 -13.60
C SER A 253 11.53 6.66 -13.39
N VAL A 254 10.92 6.80 -12.22
CA VAL A 254 9.52 6.48 -11.99
C VAL A 254 8.66 7.70 -12.30
N LYS A 255 7.71 7.55 -13.23
CA LYS A 255 6.86 8.66 -13.69
C LYS A 255 5.39 8.28 -13.75
N ARG A 256 4.52 9.29 -13.56
CA ARG A 256 3.14 9.25 -14.07
C ARG A 256 3.16 9.61 -15.54
N VAL A 257 2.47 8.81 -16.36
CA VAL A 257 2.44 8.98 -17.81
C VAL A 257 1.01 8.75 -18.32
N THR A 258 0.56 9.57 -19.25
CA THR A 258 -0.66 9.30 -20.02
C THR A 258 -0.28 8.54 -21.29
N ARG A 259 -0.85 7.35 -21.48
CA ARG A 259 -0.64 6.49 -22.65
C ARG A 259 -1.89 6.41 -23.49
N SER A 260 -1.76 6.74 -24.78
CA SER A 260 -2.81 6.49 -25.76
C SER A 260 -3.02 4.98 -25.94
N TYR A 261 -4.25 4.54 -26.11
CA TYR A 261 -4.53 3.12 -26.39
C TYR A 261 -3.90 2.64 -27.71
N ALA A 262 -3.62 3.54 -28.65
CA ALA A 262 -2.89 3.21 -29.88
C ALA A 262 -1.43 2.76 -29.64
N GLU A 263 -0.84 3.12 -28.50
CA GLU A 263 0.53 2.74 -28.13
C GLU A 263 0.58 1.44 -27.32
N ILE A 264 -0.58 0.93 -26.90
CA ILE A 264 -0.73 -0.19 -25.95
C ILE A 264 -1.16 -1.45 -26.72
N SER A 265 -0.43 -2.54 -26.53
CA SER A 265 -0.79 -3.84 -27.12
C SER A 265 -1.84 -4.60 -26.32
N GLY A 266 -1.94 -4.36 -25.03
CA GLY A 266 -2.92 -4.98 -24.16
C GLY A 266 -2.67 -4.73 -22.68
N PHE A 267 -3.46 -5.42 -21.86
CA PHE A 267 -3.46 -5.30 -20.41
C PHE A 267 -3.42 -6.66 -19.74
N CYS A 268 -2.56 -6.82 -18.73
CA CYS A 268 -2.68 -7.93 -17.80
C CYS A 268 -3.61 -7.54 -16.65
N THR A 269 -4.53 -8.44 -16.27
CA THR A 269 -5.61 -8.19 -15.29
C THR A 269 -5.40 -9.02 -14.01
N PRO A 270 -4.51 -8.61 -13.08
CA PRO A 270 -4.16 -9.41 -11.91
C PRO A 270 -5.36 -9.69 -11.00
N TRP A 271 -6.31 -8.76 -10.97
CA TRP A 271 -7.43 -8.73 -10.04
C TRP A 271 -8.73 -9.34 -10.61
N GLY A 272 -8.75 -9.64 -11.92
CA GLY A 272 -9.94 -10.12 -12.66
C GLY A 272 -9.87 -11.58 -13.08
#